data_c2c0fdd2604e22e5021e48493b25b086
#
_entry.id   c2c0fdd2604e22e5021e48493b25b086
#
_cell.length_a   1.000
_cell.length_b   1.000
_cell.length_c   1.000
_cell.angle_alpha   90.00
_cell.angle_beta   90.00
_cell.angle_gamma   90.00
#
_symmetry.space_group_name_H-M   'P 1'
#
loop_
_entity.id
_entity.type
_entity.pdbx_description
1 polymer ?
#
loop_
_entity_poly.entity_id
_entity_poly.type
_entity_poly.pdbx_seq_one_letter_code
_entity_poly.pdbx_strand_id
1 'polypeptide(L)'
;MRRSSAGELKGKDISMHELPITESILKIVLKHAEMNRVRKVMVIHLKVGKLSDLEDDWIQRYFDYLSKGTVAEGAKLKIERTPMMVQCHACSTSYEAEKARMGDLVCPACGEKGGALLSGREYTIKEMEVQ
;
A
#
# COMPACT_ATOMS: atom_id res chain seq x y z
N MET A 1 14.65 20.01 4.53
CA MET A 1 13.77 18.82 4.57
C MET A 1 14.61 17.59 4.74
N ARG A 2 14.25 16.76 5.67
CA ARG A 2 14.92 15.47 5.90
C ARG A 2 13.99 14.31 5.56
N ARG A 3 14.57 13.15 5.33
CA ARG A 3 13.81 11.95 5.06
C ARG A 3 13.89 11.02 6.28
N SER A 4 12.75 10.50 6.68
CA SER A 4 12.66 9.54 7.76
C SER A 4 12.13 8.22 7.20
N SER A 5 12.93 7.17 7.37
CA SER A 5 12.49 5.84 6.98
C SER A 5 11.67 5.23 8.10
N ALA A 6 10.44 4.84 7.79
CA ALA A 6 9.59 4.13 8.73
C ALA A 6 9.88 2.62 8.74
N GLY A 7 10.84 2.17 7.92
CA GLY A 7 10.91 0.76 7.56
C GLY A 7 9.68 0.38 6.76
N GLU A 8 9.52 -0.86 6.44
CA GLU A 8 8.31 -1.31 5.79
C GLU A 8 7.25 -1.66 6.84
N LEU A 9 6.35 -0.72 7.09
CA LEU A 9 5.25 -0.92 8.01
C LEU A 9 4.07 -1.49 7.23
N LYS A 10 3.83 -2.79 7.40
CA LYS A 10 2.77 -3.48 6.67
C LYS A 10 1.44 -3.34 7.37
N GLY A 11 0.42 -2.95 6.61
CA GLY A 11 -0.95 -3.03 7.04
C GLY A 11 -1.53 -4.41 6.72
N LYS A 12 -2.70 -4.68 7.27
CA LYS A 12 -3.41 -5.93 6.99
C LYS A 12 -4.04 -5.88 5.61
N ASP A 13 -4.00 -7.02 4.92
CA ASP A 13 -4.76 -7.21 3.71
C ASP A 13 -6.24 -7.34 4.06
N ILE A 14 -6.98 -6.31 3.75
CA ILE A 14 -8.41 -6.30 3.96
C ILE A 14 -9.07 -5.77 2.70
N SER A 15 -10.11 -6.43 2.23
CA SER A 15 -10.90 -5.92 1.12
C SER A 15 -11.70 -4.72 1.63
N MET A 16 -11.19 -3.51 1.40
CA MET A 16 -11.66 -2.39 2.13
C MET A 16 -12.01 -1.19 1.37
N HIS A 17 -12.91 -0.47 1.93
CA HIS A 17 -13.19 0.91 1.63
C HIS A 17 -11.96 1.77 1.98
N GLU A 18 -11.77 2.86 1.26
CA GLU A 18 -10.62 3.74 1.41
C GLU A 18 -10.51 4.37 2.79
N LEU A 19 -11.64 4.67 3.43
CA LEU A 19 -11.64 5.41 4.70
C LEU A 19 -10.96 4.65 5.84
N PRO A 20 -11.32 3.38 6.14
CA PRO A 20 -10.64 2.64 7.21
C PRO A 20 -9.16 2.42 6.96
N ILE A 21 -8.77 2.19 5.71
CA ILE A 21 -7.36 2.05 5.33
C ILE A 21 -6.63 3.37 5.57
N THR A 22 -7.22 4.48 5.16
CA THR A 22 -6.63 5.81 5.33
C THR A 22 -6.47 6.15 6.81
N GLU A 23 -7.46 5.81 7.64
CA GLU A 23 -7.35 5.98 9.09
C GLU A 23 -6.17 5.20 9.67
N SER A 24 -6.00 3.95 9.23
CA SER A 24 -4.89 3.11 9.66
C SER A 24 -3.54 3.68 9.24
N ILE A 25 -3.44 4.18 8.02
CA ILE A 25 -2.22 4.83 7.51
C ILE A 25 -1.89 6.03 8.37
N LEU A 26 -2.88 6.89 8.65
CA LEU A 26 -2.67 8.09 9.44
C LEU A 26 -2.20 7.75 10.86
N LYS A 27 -2.81 6.75 11.50
CA LYS A 27 -2.39 6.32 12.84
C LYS A 27 -0.94 5.88 12.87
N ILE A 28 -0.51 5.10 11.88
CA ILE A 28 0.88 4.65 11.79
C ILE A 28 1.81 5.83 11.57
N VAL A 29 1.46 6.74 10.67
CA VAL A 29 2.24 7.94 10.37
C VAL A 29 2.40 8.82 11.61
N LEU A 30 1.32 9.08 12.31
CA LEU A 30 1.36 9.94 13.50
C LEU A 30 2.17 9.31 14.63
N LYS A 31 2.04 8.00 14.82
CA LYS A 31 2.83 7.28 15.83
C LYS A 31 4.33 7.37 15.52
N HIS A 32 4.70 7.13 14.27
CA HIS A 32 6.09 7.23 13.83
C HIS A 32 6.63 8.66 13.99
N ALA A 33 5.82 9.65 13.62
CA ALA A 33 6.18 11.06 13.76
C ALA A 33 6.42 11.44 15.21
N GLU A 34 5.54 11.00 16.12
CA GLU A 34 5.68 11.24 17.54
C GLU A 34 6.96 10.62 18.09
N MET A 35 7.22 9.36 17.75
CA MET A 35 8.41 8.64 18.23
C MET A 35 9.72 9.29 17.75
N ASN A 36 9.71 9.94 16.61
CA ASN A 36 10.89 10.56 16.01
C ASN A 36 10.91 12.08 16.11
N ARG A 37 10.01 12.66 16.89
CA ARG A 37 9.90 14.11 17.12
C ARG A 37 9.81 14.91 15.83
N VAL A 38 9.04 14.43 14.88
CA VAL A 38 8.81 15.08 13.60
C VAL A 38 7.89 16.28 13.79
N ARG A 39 8.26 17.42 13.23
CA ARG A 39 7.45 18.66 13.31
C ARG A 39 6.38 18.69 12.25
N LYS A 40 6.71 18.20 11.06
CA LYS A 40 5.79 18.19 9.93
C LYS A 40 6.11 17.05 8.99
N VAL A 41 5.07 16.36 8.54
CA VAL A 41 5.18 15.34 7.51
C VAL A 41 4.83 15.99 6.18
N MET A 42 5.73 15.91 5.21
CA MET A 42 5.58 16.56 3.90
C MET A 42 5.04 15.60 2.85
N VAL A 43 5.61 14.41 2.79
CA VAL A 43 5.26 13.38 1.80
C VAL A 43 5.29 12.01 2.47
N ILE A 44 4.35 11.16 2.09
CA ILE A 44 4.28 9.79 2.56
C ILE A 44 4.33 8.89 1.33
N HIS A 45 5.33 8.03 1.27
CA HIS A 45 5.48 7.07 0.18
C HIS A 45 4.81 5.76 0.56
N LEU A 46 3.78 5.39 -0.19
CA LEU A 46 3.00 4.18 0.02
C LEU A 46 3.22 3.19 -1.12
N LYS A 47 3.21 1.91 -0.78
CA LYS A 47 3.05 0.84 -1.76
C LYS A 47 1.68 0.22 -1.53
N VAL A 48 0.89 0.16 -2.58
CA VAL A 48 -0.46 -0.42 -2.54
C VAL A 48 -0.56 -1.47 -3.63
N GLY A 49 -1.04 -2.65 -3.29
CA GLY A 49 -1.14 -3.75 -4.25
C GLY A 49 -2.11 -3.45 -5.40
N LYS A 50 -1.78 -3.93 -6.59
CA LYS A 50 -2.62 -3.71 -7.79
C LYS A 50 -4.01 -4.34 -7.70
N LEU A 51 -4.16 -5.39 -6.87
CA LEU A 51 -5.45 -6.03 -6.65
C LEU A 51 -6.35 -5.25 -5.69
N SER A 52 -5.79 -4.29 -4.97
CA SER A 52 -6.58 -3.45 -4.09
C SER A 52 -7.52 -2.59 -4.93
N ASP A 53 -8.78 -2.55 -4.55
CA ASP A 53 -9.77 -1.67 -5.17
C ASP A 53 -9.73 -0.24 -4.61
N LEU A 54 -8.71 0.06 -3.82
CA LEU A 54 -8.50 1.41 -3.30
C LEU A 54 -8.11 2.36 -4.44
N GLU A 55 -8.81 3.47 -4.51
CA GLU A 55 -8.50 4.51 -5.48
C GLU A 55 -7.61 5.58 -4.86
N ASP A 56 -6.52 5.91 -5.55
CA ASP A 56 -5.50 6.82 -5.03
C ASP A 56 -6.07 8.20 -4.69
N ASP A 57 -6.95 8.73 -5.54
CA ASP A 57 -7.56 10.04 -5.32
C ASP A 57 -8.42 10.06 -4.05
N TRP A 58 -9.17 8.99 -3.79
CA TRP A 58 -9.98 8.89 -2.59
C TRP A 58 -9.14 8.74 -1.33
N ILE A 59 -8.05 7.97 -1.40
CA ILE A 59 -7.12 7.85 -0.29
C ILE A 59 -6.56 9.23 0.06
N GLN A 60 -6.13 10.01 -0.93
CA GLN A 60 -5.60 11.36 -0.71
C GLN A 60 -6.65 12.28 -0.10
N ARG A 61 -7.87 12.25 -0.60
CA ARG A 61 -8.97 13.10 -0.10
C ARG A 61 -9.31 12.80 1.35
N TYR A 62 -9.45 11.53 1.69
CA TYR A 62 -9.74 11.13 3.07
C TYR A 62 -8.57 11.47 3.97
N PHE A 63 -7.35 11.27 3.50
CA PHE A 63 -6.17 11.65 4.26
C PHE A 63 -6.13 13.15 4.54
N ASP A 64 -6.42 13.97 3.55
CA ASP A 64 -6.47 15.42 3.72
C ASP A 64 -7.48 15.82 4.79
N TYR A 65 -8.63 15.17 4.80
CA TYR A 65 -9.66 15.44 5.79
C TYR A 65 -9.25 14.97 7.20
N LEU A 66 -8.79 13.74 7.29
CA LEU A 66 -8.48 13.13 8.59
C LEU A 66 -7.24 13.73 9.26
N SER A 67 -6.29 14.22 8.47
CA SER A 67 -5.03 14.74 8.99
C SER A 67 -5.09 16.17 9.47
N LYS A 68 -6.21 16.85 9.30
CA LYS A 68 -6.36 18.24 9.76
C LYS A 68 -6.05 18.39 11.24
N GLY A 69 -5.25 19.39 11.57
CA GLY A 69 -4.84 19.64 12.95
C GLY A 69 -3.72 18.75 13.45
N THR A 70 -3.15 17.92 12.59
CA THR A 70 -2.02 17.04 12.95
C THR A 70 -0.74 17.47 12.24
N VAL A 71 0.39 16.87 12.62
CA VAL A 71 1.67 17.11 11.95
C VAL A 71 1.69 16.60 10.50
N ALA A 72 0.72 15.77 10.13
CA ALA A 72 0.58 15.25 8.78
C ALA A 72 -0.37 16.08 7.90
N GLU A 73 -0.91 17.18 8.41
CA GLU A 73 -1.80 18.03 7.62
C GLU A 73 -1.08 18.55 6.39
N GLY A 74 -1.71 18.42 5.23
CA GLY A 74 -1.15 18.86 3.97
C GLY A 74 -0.12 17.92 3.36
N ALA A 75 0.17 16.79 4.00
CA ALA A 75 1.10 15.80 3.46
C ALA A 75 0.55 15.20 2.17
N LYS A 76 1.42 14.97 1.19
CA LYS A 76 1.05 14.32 -0.05
C LYS A 76 1.36 12.84 0.00
N LEU A 77 0.42 12.05 -0.47
CA LEU A 77 0.60 10.61 -0.60
C LEU A 77 1.14 10.30 -2.00
N LYS A 78 2.30 9.70 -2.07
CA LYS A 78 2.85 9.17 -3.32
C LYS A 78 2.64 7.67 -3.31
N ILE A 79 1.74 7.22 -4.14
CA ILE A 79 1.29 5.83 -4.15
C ILE A 79 1.93 5.10 -5.31
N GLU A 80 2.69 4.05 -4.98
CA GLU A 80 3.25 3.13 -5.94
C GLU A 80 2.44 1.84 -5.91
N ARG A 81 1.98 1.38 -7.07
CA ARG A 81 1.24 0.12 -7.15
C ARG A 81 2.21 -1.04 -7.29
N THR A 82 2.08 -1.99 -6.38
CA THR A 82 2.91 -3.20 -6.41
C THR A 82 2.23 -4.30 -7.23
N PRO A 83 3.01 -5.15 -7.92
CA PRO A 83 2.43 -6.17 -8.79
C PRO A 83 1.68 -7.25 -8.03
N MET A 84 0.72 -7.87 -8.70
CA MET A 84 0.06 -9.06 -8.23
C MET A 84 0.94 -10.25 -8.55
N MET A 85 1.42 -10.95 -7.53
CA MET A 85 2.24 -12.15 -7.69
C MET A 85 1.43 -13.38 -7.35
N VAL A 86 1.56 -14.40 -8.19
CA VAL A 86 0.84 -15.67 -8.06
C VAL A 86 1.84 -16.81 -8.12
N GLN A 87 1.61 -17.83 -7.30
CA GLN A 87 2.39 -19.08 -7.36
C GLN A 87 1.54 -20.17 -7.97
N CYS A 88 2.05 -20.80 -9.03
CA CYS A 88 1.36 -21.88 -9.71
C CYS A 88 1.20 -23.09 -8.80
N HIS A 89 0.02 -23.70 -8.79
CA HIS A 89 -0.25 -24.92 -8.01
C HIS A 89 0.50 -26.13 -8.57
N ALA A 90 0.71 -26.17 -9.88
CA ALA A 90 1.28 -27.36 -10.54
C ALA A 90 2.80 -27.38 -10.48
N CYS A 91 3.47 -26.26 -10.77
CA CYS A 91 4.93 -26.23 -10.87
C CYS A 91 5.61 -25.32 -9.85
N SER A 92 4.84 -24.66 -8.97
CA SER A 92 5.33 -23.74 -7.93
C SER A 92 6.09 -22.51 -8.44
N THR A 93 6.03 -22.24 -9.74
CA THR A 93 6.63 -21.03 -10.30
C THR A 93 5.85 -19.79 -9.87
N SER A 94 6.55 -18.78 -9.38
CA SER A 94 5.96 -17.48 -9.08
C SER A 94 5.98 -16.61 -10.33
N TYR A 95 4.87 -15.95 -10.62
CA TYR A 95 4.79 -15.07 -11.78
C TYR A 95 3.93 -13.85 -11.47
N GLU A 96 4.19 -12.77 -12.20
CA GLU A 96 3.39 -11.57 -12.11
C GLU A 96 2.14 -11.74 -12.96
N ALA A 97 0.99 -11.53 -12.33
CA ALA A 97 -0.29 -11.53 -13.03
C ALA A 97 -0.72 -10.09 -13.29
N GLU A 98 -1.09 -9.80 -14.51
CA GLU A 98 -1.73 -8.56 -14.84
C GLU A 98 -3.21 -8.64 -14.46
N LYS A 99 -3.92 -7.52 -14.53
CA LYS A 99 -5.31 -7.31 -14.10
C LYS A 99 -6.33 -8.38 -14.51
N ALA A 100 -5.92 -9.63 -14.52
CA ALA A 100 -6.79 -10.73 -14.85
C ALA A 100 -7.60 -11.16 -13.64
N ARG A 101 -8.77 -11.70 -13.90
CA ARG A 101 -9.51 -12.40 -12.86
C ARG A 101 -8.71 -13.61 -12.43
N MET A 102 -8.76 -13.95 -11.16
CA MET A 102 -8.03 -15.09 -10.63
C MET A 102 -8.28 -16.38 -11.43
N GLY A 103 -9.48 -16.55 -11.97
CA GLY A 103 -9.83 -17.71 -12.78
C GLY A 103 -9.21 -17.73 -14.18
N ASP A 104 -8.72 -16.61 -14.66
CA ASP A 104 -8.13 -16.46 -16.00
C ASP A 104 -6.60 -16.50 -15.98
N LEU A 105 -6.00 -16.75 -14.83
CA LEU A 105 -4.55 -16.79 -14.69
C LEU A 105 -3.97 -18.07 -15.27
N VAL A 106 -2.95 -17.91 -16.11
CA VAL A 106 -2.26 -19.04 -16.73
C VAL A 106 -0.78 -18.93 -16.40
N CYS A 107 -0.21 -20.00 -15.88
CA CYS A 107 1.22 -20.04 -15.57
C CYS A 107 2.05 -19.96 -16.86
N PRO A 108 2.99 -19.02 -16.98
CA PRO A 108 3.82 -18.92 -18.19
C PRO A 108 4.83 -20.07 -18.32
N ALA A 109 5.10 -20.79 -17.25
CA ALA A 109 6.05 -21.91 -17.26
C ALA A 109 5.43 -23.22 -17.67
N CYS A 110 4.23 -23.55 -17.16
CA CYS A 110 3.61 -24.86 -17.42
C CYS A 110 2.24 -24.82 -18.11
N GLY A 111 1.65 -23.63 -18.23
CA GLY A 111 0.35 -23.45 -18.89
C GLY A 111 -0.87 -23.81 -18.06
N GLU A 112 -0.71 -24.24 -16.83
CA GLU A 112 -1.83 -24.55 -15.95
C GLU A 112 -2.55 -23.28 -15.50
N LYS A 113 -3.84 -23.40 -15.27
CA LYS A 113 -4.66 -22.29 -14.82
C LYS A 113 -4.67 -22.17 -13.31
N GLY A 114 -4.75 -20.94 -12.84
CA GLY A 114 -4.89 -20.62 -11.42
C GLY A 114 -3.59 -20.63 -10.66
N GLY A 115 -3.70 -20.43 -9.35
CA GLY A 115 -2.57 -20.37 -8.47
C GLY A 115 -2.95 -19.68 -7.16
N ALA A 116 -2.00 -19.67 -6.22
CA ALA A 116 -2.17 -19.00 -4.94
C ALA A 116 -1.64 -17.57 -5.04
N LEU A 117 -2.43 -16.63 -4.56
CA LEU A 117 -2.01 -15.24 -4.51
C LEU A 117 -0.92 -15.06 -3.45
N LEU A 118 0.23 -14.54 -3.87
CA LEU A 118 1.35 -14.25 -2.98
C LEU A 118 1.34 -12.79 -2.50
N SER A 119 0.98 -11.86 -3.38
CA SER A 119 0.95 -10.45 -3.08
C SER A 119 0.05 -9.68 -4.04
N GLY A 120 -0.30 -8.46 -3.69
CA GLY A 120 -1.10 -7.60 -4.56
C GLY A 120 -2.27 -6.93 -3.87
N ARG A 121 -2.57 -7.30 -2.62
CA ARG A 121 -3.67 -6.70 -1.83
C ARG A 121 -3.20 -5.89 -0.65
N GLU A 122 -1.96 -6.03 -0.26
CA GLU A 122 -1.38 -5.36 0.89
C GLU A 122 -1.11 -3.88 0.63
N TYR A 123 -0.94 -3.13 1.70
CA TYR A 123 -0.41 -1.78 1.64
C TYR A 123 0.75 -1.64 2.62
N THR A 124 1.72 -0.80 2.27
CA THR A 124 2.93 -0.61 3.06
C THR A 124 3.33 0.86 3.02
N ILE A 125 3.68 1.41 4.17
CA ILE A 125 4.30 2.72 4.25
C ILE A 125 5.79 2.51 4.10
N LYS A 126 6.34 2.98 2.99
CA LYS A 126 7.76 2.77 2.66
C LYS A 126 8.65 3.78 3.38
N GLU A 127 8.34 5.05 3.27
CA GLU A 127 9.09 6.13 3.91
C GLU A 127 8.27 7.41 3.94
N MET A 128 8.75 8.37 4.72
CA MET A 128 8.14 9.69 4.80
C MET A 128 9.21 10.76 4.63
N GLU A 129 8.86 11.84 3.93
CA GLU A 129 9.69 13.05 3.89
C GLU A 129 9.15 13.99 4.94
N VAL A 130 10.02 14.41 5.86
CA VAL A 130 9.62 15.15 7.06
C VAL A 130 10.49 16.37 7.30
N GLN A 131 9.94 17.24 8.17
CA GLN A 131 10.62 18.43 8.64
C GLN A 131 10.79 18.40 10.15
#